data_c6496400928ace1096ec9c702aa95079
#
_entry.id   c6496400928ace1096ec9c702aa95079
#
_cell.length_a   1.000
_cell.length_b   1.000
_cell.length_c   1.000
_cell.angle_alpha   90.00
_cell.angle_beta   90.00
_cell.angle_gamma   90.00
#
_symmetry.space_group_name_H-M   'P 1'
#
loop_
_entity.id
_entity.type
_entity.pdbx_description
1 polymer ?
#
loop_
_entity_poly.entity_id
_entity_poly.type
_entity_poly.pdbx_seq_one_letter_code
_entity_poly.pdbx_strand_id
1 'polypeptide(L)'
;AARYAFLRGTYTRGKPFKAEVSGSDKRFCFLLPPKKESKRLAVYEAAIETLAHLTLEETADKWRLSLGGIYAPKEGESTRSSSFKASPALEAFLSGRPEIEEIEICTNNDYAGRWAAEHIAKFYQSRYQIILNLPEKEGCDYADLAKEKYEERAARQREACSR
;
A
#
# COMPACT_ATOMS: atom_id res chain seq x y z
N ALA A 1 -2.30 -22.26 -10.55
CA ALA A 1 -3.42 -22.00 -9.63
C ALA A 1 -3.14 -20.72 -8.84
N ALA A 2 -4.18 -19.90 -8.61
CA ALA A 2 -4.06 -18.72 -7.77
C ALA A 2 -3.73 -19.15 -6.32
N ARG A 3 -2.77 -18.45 -5.68
CA ARG A 3 -2.35 -18.76 -4.32
C ARG A 3 -2.84 -17.73 -3.31
N TYR A 4 -3.28 -16.56 -3.77
CA TYR A 4 -3.86 -15.50 -2.97
C TYR A 4 -5.02 -14.86 -3.72
N ALA A 5 -6.10 -14.58 -3.03
CA ALA A 5 -7.22 -13.82 -3.57
C ALA A 5 -7.86 -12.95 -2.49
N PHE A 6 -8.10 -11.70 -2.85
CA PHE A 6 -8.79 -10.72 -2.02
C PHE A 6 -10.04 -10.24 -2.74
N LEU A 7 -11.17 -10.22 -2.02
CA LEU A 7 -12.45 -9.79 -2.54
C LEU A 7 -12.77 -8.38 -2.04
N ARG A 8 -13.18 -7.51 -2.95
CA ARG A 8 -13.70 -6.18 -2.62
C ARG A 8 -15.05 -5.99 -3.30
N GLY A 9 -16.06 -5.65 -2.52
CA GLY A 9 -17.40 -5.34 -3.05
C GLY A 9 -17.34 -4.06 -3.88
N THR A 10 -18.09 -4.06 -4.98
CA THR A 10 -18.27 -2.89 -5.86
C THR A 10 -19.41 -1.97 -5.39
N TYR A 11 -20.15 -2.37 -4.38
CA TYR A 11 -21.22 -1.57 -3.81
C TYR A 11 -20.64 -0.39 -3.02
N THR A 12 -20.96 0.83 -3.45
CA THR A 12 -20.39 2.07 -2.92
C THR A 12 -21.23 2.74 -1.83
N ARG A 13 -22.44 2.22 -1.58
CA ARG A 13 -23.34 2.75 -0.53
C ARG A 13 -23.28 1.84 0.70
N GLY A 14 -22.89 2.40 1.84
CA GLY A 14 -22.78 1.68 3.10
C GLY A 14 -21.38 1.09 3.33
N LYS A 15 -21.29 0.11 4.25
CA LYS A 15 -20.02 -0.50 4.62
C LYS A 15 -19.49 -1.41 3.48
N PRO A 16 -18.30 -1.12 2.92
CA PRO A 16 -17.78 -1.92 1.82
C PRO A 16 -17.45 -3.34 2.28
N PHE A 17 -17.81 -4.34 1.46
CA PHE A 17 -17.38 -5.71 1.68
C PHE A 17 -15.90 -5.85 1.35
N LYS A 18 -15.14 -6.42 2.28
CA LYS A 18 -13.73 -6.78 2.11
C LYS A 18 -13.51 -8.15 2.74
N ALA A 19 -12.95 -9.10 1.99
CA ALA A 19 -12.61 -10.42 2.51
C ALA A 19 -11.39 -11.00 1.81
N GLU A 20 -10.60 -11.74 2.56
CA GLU A 20 -9.56 -12.63 2.03
C GLU A 20 -10.19 -14.01 1.81
N VAL A 21 -9.92 -14.64 0.67
CA VAL A 21 -10.44 -15.98 0.38
C VAL A 21 -9.74 -16.99 1.29
N SER A 22 -10.53 -17.89 1.89
CA SER A 22 -10.00 -18.94 2.76
C SER A 22 -8.94 -19.77 2.02
N GLY A 23 -7.82 -20.06 2.71
CA GLY A 23 -6.68 -20.76 2.11
C GLY A 23 -5.72 -19.89 1.30
N SER A 24 -5.96 -18.58 1.25
CA SER A 24 -4.99 -17.64 0.65
C SER A 24 -3.68 -17.62 1.40
N ASP A 25 -2.57 -17.60 0.65
CA ASP A 25 -1.23 -17.48 1.18
C ASP A 25 -0.71 -16.05 0.97
N LYS A 26 -0.57 -15.30 2.04
CA LYS A 26 -0.14 -13.89 2.02
C LYS A 26 1.25 -13.66 1.42
N ARG A 27 2.08 -14.69 1.29
CA ARG A 27 3.36 -14.57 0.56
C ARG A 27 3.18 -14.21 -0.91
N PHE A 28 1.98 -14.40 -1.45
CA PHE A 28 1.61 -14.14 -2.85
C PHE A 28 0.62 -12.98 -3.00
N CYS A 29 0.70 -11.98 -2.13
CA CYS A 29 -0.09 -10.77 -2.25
C CYS A 29 0.12 -10.06 -3.59
N PHE A 30 -0.77 -9.12 -3.90
CA PHE A 30 -0.75 -8.38 -5.15
C PHE A 30 0.59 -7.66 -5.36
N LEU A 31 1.18 -7.86 -6.53
CA LEU A 31 2.48 -7.33 -6.93
C LEU A 31 2.41 -6.75 -8.33
N LEU A 32 2.92 -5.53 -8.51
CA LEU A 32 3.14 -4.90 -9.81
C LEU A 32 4.64 -4.80 -10.09
N PRO A 33 5.12 -5.37 -11.20
CA PRO A 33 6.50 -5.21 -11.62
C PRO A 33 6.75 -3.83 -12.22
N PRO A 34 7.99 -3.32 -12.15
CA PRO A 34 8.40 -2.15 -12.91
C PRO A 34 8.50 -2.47 -14.41
N LYS A 35 8.45 -1.45 -15.26
CA LYS A 35 8.66 -1.60 -16.71
C LYS A 35 10.11 -1.93 -17.09
N LYS A 36 11.06 -1.58 -16.24
CA LYS A 36 12.50 -1.85 -16.38
C LYS A 36 13.03 -2.40 -15.08
N GLU A 37 14.20 -3.01 -15.09
CA GLU A 37 14.88 -3.45 -13.86
C GLU A 37 14.94 -2.31 -12.84
N SER A 38 14.63 -2.63 -11.59
CA SER A 38 14.59 -1.66 -10.52
C SER A 38 14.99 -2.32 -9.19
N LYS A 39 15.79 -1.59 -8.43
CA LYS A 39 16.21 -1.94 -7.06
C LYS A 39 15.30 -1.32 -6.00
N ARG A 40 14.21 -0.70 -6.42
CA ARG A 40 13.26 0.04 -5.56
C ARG A 40 11.97 -0.76 -5.40
N LEU A 41 11.49 -0.82 -4.17
CA LEU A 41 10.22 -1.44 -3.79
C LEU A 41 9.35 -0.41 -3.05
N ALA A 42 8.11 -0.20 -3.49
CA ALA A 42 7.09 0.48 -2.71
C ALA A 42 6.11 -0.52 -2.10
N VAL A 43 5.74 -0.32 -0.82
CA VAL A 43 4.84 -1.21 -0.08
C VAL A 43 3.58 -0.46 0.35
N TYR A 44 2.43 -1.14 0.25
CA TYR A 44 1.09 -0.59 0.48
C TYR A 44 0.27 -1.53 1.35
N GLU A 45 -0.74 -1.03 2.04
CA GLU A 45 -1.63 -1.88 2.83
C GLU A 45 -2.47 -2.81 1.96
N ALA A 46 -3.05 -2.29 0.86
CA ALA A 46 -3.93 -3.03 -0.02
C ALA A 46 -3.61 -2.83 -1.52
N ALA A 47 -4.09 -3.77 -2.34
CA ALA A 47 -3.90 -3.75 -3.79
C ALA A 47 -4.48 -2.49 -4.47
N ILE A 48 -5.59 -1.97 -3.96
CA ILE A 48 -6.22 -0.77 -4.54
C ILE A 48 -5.34 0.48 -4.38
N GLU A 49 -4.64 0.62 -3.27
CA GLU A 49 -3.71 1.72 -3.00
C GLU A 49 -2.49 1.64 -3.91
N THR A 50 -2.01 0.42 -4.18
CA THR A 50 -0.94 0.15 -5.14
C THR A 50 -1.27 0.68 -6.54
N LEU A 51 -2.50 0.40 -7.01
CA LEU A 51 -3.00 0.86 -8.32
C LEU A 51 -3.25 2.38 -8.32
N ALA A 52 -3.83 2.90 -7.25
CA ALA A 52 -4.11 4.32 -7.10
C ALA A 52 -2.83 5.16 -7.13
N HIS A 53 -1.81 4.76 -6.36
CA HIS A 53 -0.53 5.47 -6.35
C HIS A 53 0.17 5.41 -7.72
N LEU A 54 0.15 4.25 -8.41
CA LEU A 54 0.64 4.15 -9.78
C LEU A 54 -0.07 5.13 -10.72
N THR A 55 -1.38 5.30 -10.57
CA THR A 55 -2.17 6.25 -11.35
C THR A 55 -1.80 7.72 -11.04
N LEU A 56 -1.45 8.01 -9.79
CA LEU A 56 -1.02 9.34 -9.37
C LEU A 56 0.38 9.70 -9.88
N GLU A 57 1.33 8.76 -9.78
CA GLU A 57 2.71 8.94 -10.21
C GLU A 57 2.88 8.87 -11.73
N GLU A 58 2.00 8.14 -12.44
CA GLU A 58 2.06 7.91 -13.89
C GLU A 58 3.36 7.20 -14.36
N THR A 59 4.14 6.65 -13.41
CA THR A 59 5.42 5.97 -13.65
C THR A 59 5.42 4.56 -13.10
N ALA A 60 5.98 3.61 -13.85
CA ALA A 60 6.16 2.22 -13.41
C ALA A 60 7.66 1.90 -13.31
N ASP A 61 8.36 2.62 -12.43
CA ASP A 61 9.82 2.62 -12.27
C ASP A 61 10.30 1.79 -11.07
N LYS A 62 9.38 1.28 -10.26
CA LYS A 62 9.66 0.50 -9.04
C LYS A 62 8.68 -0.67 -8.91
N TRP A 63 9.08 -1.68 -8.15
CA TRP A 63 8.19 -2.73 -7.68
C TRP A 63 7.15 -2.13 -6.74
N ARG A 64 5.91 -2.62 -6.81
CA ARG A 64 4.84 -2.20 -5.91
C ARG A 64 4.14 -3.42 -5.33
N LEU A 65 4.22 -3.58 -4.01
CA LEU A 65 3.72 -4.74 -3.29
C LEU A 65 2.63 -4.35 -2.30
N SER A 66 1.49 -5.02 -2.37
CA SER A 66 0.49 -4.98 -1.30
C SER A 66 0.93 -5.91 -0.15
N LEU A 67 0.82 -5.42 1.09
CA LEU A 67 1.09 -6.22 2.29
C LEU A 67 -0.06 -7.15 2.67
N GLY A 68 -1.24 -7.00 2.02
CA GLY A 68 -2.45 -7.76 2.33
C GLY A 68 -3.03 -7.41 3.70
N GLY A 69 -2.93 -6.14 4.06
CA GLY A 69 -3.31 -5.59 5.37
C GLY A 69 -2.12 -5.38 6.30
N ILE A 70 -2.31 -4.52 7.27
CA ILE A 70 -1.35 -4.22 8.32
C ILE A 70 -1.96 -4.51 9.69
N TYR A 71 -1.12 -4.63 10.68
CA TYR A 71 -1.50 -4.68 12.09
C TYR A 71 -0.99 -3.43 12.81
N ALA A 72 -1.83 -2.87 13.65
CA ALA A 72 -1.43 -1.93 14.68
C ALA A 72 -2.22 -2.23 15.98
N PRO A 73 -1.67 -1.96 17.16
CA PRO A 73 -2.44 -2.01 18.40
C PRO A 73 -3.53 -0.93 18.36
N LYS A 74 -4.55 -1.06 19.19
CA LYS A 74 -5.53 0.02 19.34
C LYS A 74 -4.86 1.27 19.89
N GLU A 75 -5.32 2.42 19.42
CA GLU A 75 -4.82 3.70 19.91
C GLU A 75 -5.01 3.80 21.43
N GLY A 76 -3.93 4.15 22.16
CA GLY A 76 -3.93 4.21 23.61
C GLY A 76 -3.63 2.88 24.34
N GLU A 77 -3.53 1.75 23.65
CA GLU A 77 -3.07 0.50 24.24
C GLU A 77 -1.55 0.52 24.48
N SER A 78 -1.12 0.02 25.65
CA SER A 78 0.31 -0.07 25.96
C SER A 78 1.02 -1.04 25.00
N THR A 79 2.01 -0.52 24.28
CA THR A 79 2.80 -1.27 23.27
C THR A 79 3.70 -2.37 23.88
N ARG A 80 3.70 -2.57 25.19
CA ARG A 80 4.56 -3.57 25.87
C ARG A 80 4.31 -5.02 25.44
N SER A 81 3.19 -5.31 24.79
CA SER A 81 2.79 -6.66 24.38
C SER A 81 2.76 -6.88 22.86
N SER A 82 2.86 -5.82 22.05
CA SER A 82 2.78 -5.93 20.59
C SER A 82 4.16 -5.98 19.96
N SER A 83 4.71 -7.18 19.80
CA SER A 83 5.89 -7.36 18.94
C SER A 83 5.47 -7.12 17.48
N PHE A 84 6.12 -6.19 16.80
CA PHE A 84 6.00 -6.04 15.35
C PHE A 84 6.31 -7.39 14.67
N LYS A 85 5.44 -7.78 13.76
CA LYS A 85 5.65 -8.96 12.90
C LYS A 85 5.80 -8.48 11.46
N ALA A 86 6.92 -8.85 10.85
CA ALA A 86 7.14 -8.57 9.43
C ALA A 86 6.03 -9.20 8.58
N SER A 87 5.62 -8.49 7.54
CA SER A 87 4.61 -9.00 6.60
C SER A 87 5.15 -10.22 5.84
N PRO A 88 4.41 -11.35 5.80
CA PRO A 88 4.80 -12.51 5.00
C PRO A 88 5.02 -12.18 3.51
N ALA A 89 4.26 -11.23 2.95
CA ALA A 89 4.43 -10.78 1.58
C ALA A 89 5.78 -10.10 1.39
N LEU A 90 6.14 -9.18 2.30
CA LEU A 90 7.38 -8.43 2.22
C LEU A 90 8.60 -9.33 2.41
N GLU A 91 8.58 -10.22 3.41
CA GLU A 91 9.66 -11.18 3.64
C GLU A 91 9.86 -12.12 2.44
N ALA A 92 8.78 -12.68 1.89
CA ALA A 92 8.86 -13.56 0.73
C ALA A 92 9.39 -12.81 -0.51
N PHE A 93 8.97 -11.56 -0.73
CA PHE A 93 9.43 -10.75 -1.83
C PHE A 93 10.93 -10.44 -1.72
N LEU A 94 11.38 -9.95 -0.57
CA LEU A 94 12.79 -9.58 -0.34
C LEU A 94 13.73 -10.79 -0.37
N SER A 95 13.28 -11.94 0.14
CA SER A 95 14.06 -13.20 0.08
C SER A 95 14.35 -13.65 -1.34
N GLY A 96 13.43 -13.38 -2.28
CA GLY A 96 13.59 -13.72 -3.69
C GLY A 96 14.27 -12.64 -4.53
N ARG A 97 14.64 -11.50 -3.96
CA ARG A 97 15.17 -10.32 -4.68
C ARG A 97 16.27 -9.61 -3.88
N PRO A 98 17.47 -10.21 -3.82
CA PRO A 98 18.60 -9.63 -3.09
C PRO A 98 19.10 -8.32 -3.70
N GLU A 99 18.71 -8.00 -4.94
CA GLU A 99 19.04 -6.76 -5.64
C GLU A 99 18.28 -5.53 -5.14
N ILE A 100 17.25 -5.69 -4.32
CA ILE A 100 16.51 -4.55 -3.74
C ILE A 100 17.39 -3.81 -2.74
N GLU A 101 17.47 -2.49 -2.89
CA GLU A 101 18.26 -1.59 -2.06
C GLU A 101 17.40 -0.57 -1.31
N GLU A 102 16.21 -0.23 -1.85
CA GLU A 102 15.34 0.81 -1.32
C GLU A 102 13.91 0.28 -1.07
N ILE A 103 13.36 0.62 0.09
CA ILE A 103 11.95 0.36 0.43
C ILE A 103 11.25 1.70 0.69
N GLU A 104 10.27 2.01 -0.14
CA GLU A 104 9.37 3.14 0.00
C GLU A 104 8.08 2.67 0.69
N ILE A 105 7.77 3.23 1.85
CA ILE A 105 6.64 2.84 2.68
C ILE A 105 5.49 3.79 2.40
N CYS A 106 4.43 3.26 1.77
CA CYS A 106 3.26 3.97 1.28
C CYS A 106 1.99 3.50 2.00
N THR A 107 2.02 3.41 3.32
CA THR A 107 0.85 3.09 4.14
C THR A 107 -0.07 4.30 4.27
N ASN A 108 -1.30 4.09 4.79
CA ASN A 108 -2.26 5.16 5.00
C ASN A 108 -1.75 6.19 6.00
N ASN A 109 -2.20 7.44 5.89
CA ASN A 109 -1.89 8.47 6.88
C ASN A 109 -2.93 8.50 8.01
N ASP A 110 -3.24 7.34 8.57
CA ASP A 110 -4.01 7.20 9.80
C ASP A 110 -3.13 6.63 10.93
N TYR A 111 -3.70 6.44 12.12
CA TYR A 111 -2.95 5.89 13.25
C TYR A 111 -2.30 4.54 12.93
N ALA A 112 -3.06 3.61 12.33
CA ALA A 112 -2.57 2.27 12.04
C ALA A 112 -1.48 2.27 10.96
N GLY A 113 -1.66 3.07 9.91
CA GLY A 113 -0.70 3.21 8.83
C GLY A 113 0.61 3.87 9.29
N ARG A 114 0.53 4.93 10.09
CA ARG A 114 1.74 5.58 10.67
C ARG A 114 2.48 4.64 11.61
N TRP A 115 1.75 3.92 12.47
CA TRP A 115 2.36 2.92 13.35
C TRP A 115 3.08 1.83 12.55
N ALA A 116 2.43 1.29 11.52
CA ALA A 116 3.02 0.27 10.66
C ALA A 116 4.24 0.82 9.91
N ALA A 117 4.17 2.05 9.37
CA ALA A 117 5.27 2.70 8.67
C ALA A 117 6.52 2.81 9.56
N GLU A 118 6.35 3.30 10.79
CA GLU A 118 7.44 3.45 11.76
C GLU A 118 8.10 2.09 12.08
N HIS A 119 7.29 1.05 12.31
CA HIS A 119 7.80 -0.26 12.70
C HIS A 119 8.44 -1.02 11.53
N ILE A 120 7.90 -0.89 10.32
CA ILE A 120 8.53 -1.39 9.08
C ILE A 120 9.88 -0.69 8.88
N ALA A 121 9.90 0.64 8.97
CA ALA A 121 11.13 1.42 8.84
C ALA A 121 12.19 0.97 9.84
N LYS A 122 11.84 0.90 11.12
CA LYS A 122 12.74 0.47 12.19
C LYS A 122 13.28 -0.95 11.99
N PHE A 123 12.46 -1.86 11.47
CA PHE A 123 12.84 -3.26 11.26
C PHE A 123 13.82 -3.42 10.07
N TYR A 124 13.63 -2.65 9.01
CA TYR A 124 14.38 -2.82 7.75
C TYR A 124 15.53 -1.83 7.53
N GLN A 125 15.60 -0.70 8.25
CA GLN A 125 16.57 0.38 8.04
C GLN A 125 18.05 -0.03 8.12
N SER A 126 18.37 -1.14 8.79
CA SER A 126 19.74 -1.65 8.86
C SER A 126 20.20 -2.36 7.58
N ARG A 127 19.26 -2.70 6.67
CA ARG A 127 19.52 -3.48 5.46
C ARG A 127 19.14 -2.75 4.17
N TYR A 128 18.24 -1.78 4.25
CA TYR A 128 17.66 -1.07 3.12
C TYR A 128 17.60 0.42 3.39
N GLN A 129 17.72 1.21 2.32
CA GLN A 129 17.34 2.62 2.38
C GLN A 129 15.81 2.70 2.54
N ILE A 130 15.35 3.46 3.54
CA ILE A 130 13.93 3.62 3.82
C ILE A 130 13.46 5.01 3.42
N ILE A 131 12.37 5.06 2.67
CA ILE A 131 11.65 6.29 2.32
C ILE A 131 10.24 6.18 2.89
N LEU A 132 9.82 7.16 3.68
CA LEU A 132 8.44 7.30 4.14
C LEU A 132 7.71 8.18 3.13
N ASN A 133 6.72 7.62 2.45
CA ASN A 133 5.87 8.30 1.49
C ASN A 133 4.40 7.99 1.80
N LEU A 134 3.88 8.64 2.83
CA LEU A 134 2.48 8.54 3.23
C LEU A 134 1.68 9.63 2.52
N PRO A 135 0.36 9.43 2.29
CA PRO A 135 -0.52 10.51 1.82
C PRO A 135 -0.37 11.77 2.67
N GLU A 136 -0.30 12.95 2.04
CA GLU A 136 -0.10 14.22 2.77
C GLU A 136 -1.25 14.53 3.74
N LYS A 137 -2.48 14.18 3.35
CA LYS A 137 -3.69 14.47 4.12
C LYS A 137 -3.92 13.40 5.19
N GLU A 138 -4.06 13.83 6.43
CA GLU A 138 -4.35 12.94 7.56
C GLU A 138 -5.68 12.19 7.36
N GLY A 139 -5.69 10.90 7.70
CA GLY A 139 -6.84 10.01 7.54
C GLY A 139 -7.08 9.51 6.14
N CYS A 140 -6.27 9.90 5.14
CA CYS A 140 -6.40 9.48 3.75
C CYS A 140 -5.51 8.29 3.38
N ASP A 141 -5.95 7.57 2.37
CA ASP A 141 -5.16 6.61 1.61
C ASP A 141 -4.91 7.11 0.17
N TYR A 142 -4.09 6.38 -0.60
CA TYR A 142 -3.82 6.75 -1.99
C TYR A 142 -5.03 6.62 -2.92
N ALA A 143 -6.02 5.79 -2.58
CA ALA A 143 -7.25 5.68 -3.35
C ALA A 143 -8.12 6.93 -3.17
N ASP A 144 -8.12 7.54 -1.99
CA ASP A 144 -8.79 8.82 -1.74
C ASP A 144 -8.16 9.94 -2.57
N LEU A 145 -6.81 10.04 -2.57
CA LEU A 145 -6.09 11.04 -3.37
C LEU A 145 -6.32 10.86 -4.88
N ALA A 146 -6.32 9.63 -5.36
CA ALA A 146 -6.60 9.36 -6.78
C ALA A 146 -8.03 9.74 -7.17
N LYS A 147 -9.00 9.52 -6.27
CA LYS A 147 -10.39 9.94 -6.46
C LYS A 147 -10.52 11.46 -6.49
N GLU A 148 -9.91 12.17 -5.55
CA GLU A 148 -9.90 13.65 -5.52
C GLU A 148 -9.33 14.21 -6.85
N LYS A 149 -8.16 13.72 -7.30
CA LYS A 149 -7.55 14.13 -8.58
C LYS A 149 -8.44 13.87 -9.79
N TYR A 150 -9.15 12.73 -9.80
CA TYR A 150 -10.10 12.40 -10.86
C TYR A 150 -11.30 13.36 -10.88
N GLU A 151 -11.88 13.65 -9.72
CA GLU A 151 -13.03 14.56 -9.60
C GLU A 151 -12.66 15.99 -10.04
N GLU A 152 -11.46 16.48 -9.67
CA GLU A 152 -10.95 17.78 -10.12
C GLU A 152 -10.77 17.83 -11.66
N ARG A 153 -10.17 16.77 -12.24
CA ARG A 153 -10.02 16.69 -13.70
C ARG A 153 -11.36 16.69 -14.42
N ALA A 154 -12.33 15.94 -13.90
CA ALA A 154 -13.68 15.88 -14.45
C ALA A 154 -14.42 17.23 -14.35
N ALA A 155 -14.24 17.96 -13.25
CA ALA A 155 -14.81 19.31 -13.07
C ALA A 155 -14.24 20.29 -14.10
N ARG A 156 -12.90 20.34 -14.25
CA ARG A 156 -12.22 21.21 -15.24
C ARG A 156 -12.66 20.92 -16.69
N GLN A 157 -12.85 19.65 -17.03
CA GLN A 157 -13.33 19.26 -18.37
C GLN A 157 -14.76 19.76 -18.62
N ARG A 158 -15.66 19.67 -17.64
CA ARG A 158 -17.04 20.18 -17.76
C ARG A 158 -17.05 21.69 -17.96
N GLU A 159 -16.24 22.44 -17.21
CA GLU A 159 -16.12 23.88 -17.37
C GLU A 159 -15.58 24.29 -18.75
N ALA A 160 -14.59 23.54 -19.27
CA ALA A 160 -14.03 23.79 -20.60
C ALA A 160 -15.03 23.52 -21.75
N CYS A 161 -15.91 22.52 -21.57
CA CYS A 161 -16.95 22.20 -22.56
C CYS A 161 -18.17 23.14 -22.49
N SER A 162 -18.29 23.96 -21.44
CA SER A 162 -19.41 24.89 -21.25
C SER A 162 -19.12 26.30 -21.74
N ARG A 163 -17.92 26.52 -22.29
CA ARG A 163 -17.47 27.77 -22.94
C ARG A 163 -17.49 27.63 -24.45
#